data_d8f7fb27ced9049907731dd9b1b8c87a
#
_entry.id   d8f7fb27ced9049907731dd9b1b8c87a
#
_cell.length_a   1.000
_cell.length_b   1.000
_cell.length_c   1.000
_cell.angle_alpha   90.00
_cell.angle_beta   90.00
_cell.angle_gamma   90.00
#
_symmetry.space_group_name_H-M   'P 1'
#
loop_
_entity.id
_entity.type
_entity.pdbx_description
1 polymer ?
#
loop_
_entity_poly.entity_id
_entity_poly.type
_entity_poly.pdbx_seq_one_letter_code
_entity_poly.pdbx_strand_id
1 'polypeptide(L)'
;MAGSRVLAGDLMIHLVMLLLGVDYLRRRWRTLAVVGGIWLTSGILVFIDALDGVLYFPIHVFAWLLLAEGLATLAIAGIGVGGQRTLRYVKGGAFTLAALLIMAGNHHGNFVLSMIFGTLFLADGLLQTVSAVVVRYSRWRIVLALAIVEILLAIFFFEPYPTHYVGTAPYAVGLGLAFGGWNMLWIAFRVRRMESLPPENEKTLALSDDVIADPAHAEKTAAAQAVAGAAATEADGPFEWDGPPAADEKALTVHVWTPVGSARAQAHRRLIVDRYIAAVDANGVISTGHAALESPEGIYISLYPGVEIDRSPDEFGRILRATRENNVPGTFQPDYATESKAWCESTTRVRIRNYRPERLKAFWEKYRQDQTYNLTYRNCSSTVSKALEAALEGTVGTFHGHDAGWRAFLRLIVTPELWVAAQIRKRAATMAWTPGLTLDYARALSMLADPRPFGYLKMARLAVRKMLRSRREWRQEASDAADARTGRMDGSRAS
;
A
#
# COMPACT_ATOMS: atom_id res chain seq x y z
N MET A 1 18.29 -21.89 9.91
CA MET A 1 18.93 -21.23 8.78
C MET A 1 17.93 -21.11 7.61
N ALA A 2 17.09 -20.10 7.57
CA ALA A 2 16.31 -19.76 6.40
C ALA A 2 16.14 -18.23 6.39
N GLY A 3 17.20 -17.52 6.01
CA GLY A 3 17.18 -16.09 5.80
C GLY A 3 16.38 -15.78 4.54
N SER A 4 15.11 -15.37 4.68
CA SER A 4 14.33 -14.91 3.55
C SER A 4 14.95 -13.63 2.98
N ARG A 5 15.26 -13.69 1.68
CA ARG A 5 15.84 -12.57 0.92
C ARG A 5 14.72 -11.59 0.60
N VAL A 6 14.73 -10.42 1.22
CA VAL A 6 13.78 -9.33 0.90
C VAL A 6 14.35 -8.53 -0.28
N LEU A 7 14.06 -8.96 -1.48
CA LEU A 7 14.18 -8.18 -2.70
C LEU A 7 12.95 -7.27 -2.84
N ALA A 8 13.02 -6.17 -3.56
CA ALA A 8 11.87 -5.27 -3.78
C ALA A 8 10.65 -6.01 -4.38
N GLY A 9 10.88 -7.05 -5.19
CA GLY A 9 9.85 -7.98 -5.66
C GLY A 9 9.20 -8.81 -4.54
N ASP A 10 9.89 -9.06 -3.45
CA ASP A 10 9.37 -9.84 -2.31
C ASP A 10 8.20 -9.15 -1.59
N LEU A 11 8.16 -7.82 -1.58
CA LEU A 11 7.14 -7.04 -0.85
C LEU A 11 5.78 -7.01 -1.55
N MET A 12 5.75 -6.84 -2.87
CA MET A 12 4.51 -6.94 -3.63
C MET A 12 3.96 -8.37 -3.60
N ILE A 13 4.86 -9.35 -3.75
CA ILE A 13 4.58 -10.76 -3.61
C ILE A 13 3.98 -11.07 -2.25
N HIS A 14 4.58 -10.54 -1.18
CA HIS A 14 4.09 -10.73 0.18
C HIS A 14 2.66 -10.21 0.34
N LEU A 15 2.34 -9.03 -0.19
CA LEU A 15 0.97 -8.50 -0.16
C LEU A 15 -0.02 -9.34 -0.97
N VAL A 16 0.38 -9.82 -2.15
CA VAL A 16 -0.44 -10.73 -2.94
C VAL A 16 -0.70 -12.02 -2.17
N MET A 17 0.35 -12.61 -1.58
CA MET A 17 0.23 -13.83 -0.77
C MET A 17 -0.63 -13.60 0.47
N LEU A 18 -0.46 -12.47 1.14
CA LEU A 18 -1.22 -12.11 2.31
C LEU A 18 -2.70 -11.95 1.98
N LEU A 19 -3.06 -11.14 1.00
CA LEU A 19 -4.45 -10.85 0.64
C LEU A 19 -5.18 -12.06 0.04
N LEU A 20 -4.50 -12.87 -0.76
CA LEU A 20 -5.08 -14.09 -1.34
C LEU A 20 -5.09 -15.26 -0.35
N GLY A 21 -4.17 -15.27 0.59
CA GLY A 21 -3.92 -16.38 1.50
C GLY A 21 -3.04 -17.49 0.89
N VAL A 22 -2.27 -18.14 1.75
CA VAL A 22 -1.32 -19.20 1.33
C VAL A 22 -2.02 -20.36 0.67
N ASP A 23 -3.17 -20.79 1.19
CA ASP A 23 -3.93 -21.93 0.66
C ASP A 23 -4.44 -21.70 -0.75
N TYR A 24 -4.86 -20.47 -1.06
CA TYR A 24 -5.26 -20.10 -2.41
C TYR A 24 -4.11 -20.27 -3.41
N LEU A 25 -2.92 -19.77 -3.06
CA LEU A 25 -1.74 -19.85 -3.91
C LEU A 25 -1.19 -21.28 -4.00
N ARG A 26 -1.24 -22.03 -2.90
CA ARG A 26 -0.82 -23.44 -2.83
C ARG A 26 -1.56 -24.31 -3.83
N ARG A 27 -2.88 -24.14 -3.95
CA ARG A 27 -3.69 -24.89 -4.93
C ARG A 27 -3.35 -24.56 -6.37
N ARG A 28 -2.73 -23.39 -6.65
CA ARG A 28 -2.49 -22.86 -8.00
C ARG A 28 -1.02 -22.63 -8.35
N TRP A 29 -0.09 -23.14 -7.55
CA TRP A 29 1.33 -22.87 -7.75
C TRP A 29 1.85 -23.26 -9.14
N ARG A 30 1.36 -24.39 -9.73
CA ARG A 30 1.75 -24.83 -11.09
C ARG A 30 1.37 -23.81 -12.15
N THR A 31 0.15 -23.30 -12.07
CA THR A 31 -0.34 -22.31 -13.04
C THR A 31 0.39 -20.96 -12.87
N LEU A 32 0.68 -20.57 -11.63
CA LEU A 32 1.53 -19.40 -11.36
C LEU A 32 2.93 -19.58 -11.95
N ALA A 33 3.51 -20.77 -11.83
CA ALA A 33 4.82 -21.07 -12.41
C ALA A 33 4.80 -21.01 -13.94
N VAL A 34 3.78 -21.57 -14.58
CA VAL A 34 3.64 -21.52 -16.05
C VAL A 34 3.45 -20.09 -16.54
N VAL A 35 2.52 -19.34 -15.95
CA VAL A 35 2.28 -17.93 -16.34
C VAL A 35 3.52 -17.09 -16.08
N GLY A 36 4.17 -17.27 -14.92
CA GLY A 36 5.43 -16.58 -14.60
C GLY A 36 6.55 -16.91 -15.58
N GLY A 37 6.66 -18.18 -16.00
CA GLY A 37 7.62 -18.61 -17.02
C GLY A 37 7.37 -17.95 -18.37
N ILE A 38 6.11 -17.91 -18.82
CA ILE A 38 5.72 -17.24 -20.08
C ILE A 38 6.04 -15.75 -20.00
N TRP A 39 5.71 -15.08 -18.91
CA TRP A 39 5.99 -13.64 -18.76
C TRP A 39 7.49 -13.36 -18.74
N LEU A 40 8.27 -14.15 -18.02
CA LEU A 40 9.72 -13.99 -17.95
C LEU A 40 10.37 -14.16 -19.33
N THR A 41 10.02 -15.24 -20.04
CA THR A 41 10.58 -15.51 -21.38
C THR A 41 10.13 -14.46 -22.39
N SER A 42 8.86 -14.05 -22.39
CA SER A 42 8.35 -12.99 -23.25
C SER A 42 9.05 -11.66 -22.96
N GLY A 43 9.27 -11.34 -21.67
CA GLY A 43 9.96 -10.12 -21.26
C GLY A 43 11.42 -10.09 -21.74
N ILE A 44 12.14 -11.20 -21.60
CA ILE A 44 13.52 -11.34 -22.10
C ILE A 44 13.56 -11.22 -23.62
N LEU A 45 12.63 -11.88 -24.34
CA LEU A 45 12.57 -11.82 -25.80
C LEU A 45 12.29 -10.39 -26.30
N VAL A 46 11.33 -9.67 -25.70
CA VAL A 46 11.02 -8.28 -26.04
C VAL A 46 12.21 -7.36 -25.75
N PHE A 47 12.94 -7.63 -24.66
CA PHE A 47 14.12 -6.85 -24.32
C PHE A 47 15.26 -7.07 -25.34
N ILE A 48 15.50 -8.31 -25.74
CA ILE A 48 16.55 -8.67 -26.73
C ILE A 48 16.18 -8.14 -28.11
N ASP A 49 14.90 -8.27 -28.53
CA ASP A 49 14.38 -7.73 -29.79
C ASP A 49 14.63 -6.23 -29.96
N ALA A 50 14.62 -5.50 -28.84
CA ALA A 50 14.88 -4.06 -28.85
C ALA A 50 16.38 -3.70 -28.99
N LEU A 51 17.30 -4.66 -28.82
CA LEU A 51 18.75 -4.39 -28.81
C LEU A 51 19.32 -4.24 -30.22
N ASP A 52 18.76 -4.89 -31.23
CA ASP A 52 19.27 -4.84 -32.62
C ASP A 52 18.73 -3.64 -33.42
N GLY A 53 17.84 -2.84 -32.81
CA GLY A 53 17.25 -1.65 -33.43
C GLY A 53 16.14 -1.94 -34.45
N VAL A 54 15.83 -3.21 -34.71
CA VAL A 54 14.71 -3.65 -35.56
C VAL A 54 13.60 -4.17 -34.68
N LEU A 55 12.55 -3.36 -34.45
CA LEU A 55 11.47 -3.71 -33.55
C LEU A 55 10.40 -4.59 -34.23
N TYR A 56 10.32 -5.86 -33.86
CA TYR A 56 9.20 -6.76 -34.21
C TYR A 56 8.05 -6.65 -33.22
N PHE A 57 8.28 -6.06 -32.03
CA PHE A 57 7.25 -5.82 -31.04
C PHE A 57 6.17 -4.86 -31.56
N PRO A 58 4.86 -5.24 -31.52
CA PRO A 58 3.78 -4.44 -32.07
C PRO A 58 3.46 -3.20 -31.21
N ILE A 59 4.39 -2.26 -31.16
CA ILE A 59 4.36 -1.09 -30.27
C ILE A 59 3.10 -0.25 -30.44
N HIS A 60 2.59 -0.13 -31.68
CA HIS A 60 1.36 0.62 -31.94
C HIS A 60 0.13 -0.03 -31.31
N VAL A 61 0.02 -1.38 -31.39
CA VAL A 61 -1.07 -2.12 -30.73
C VAL A 61 -1.00 -1.93 -29.23
N PHE A 62 0.20 -2.04 -28.66
CA PHE A 62 0.43 -1.79 -27.24
C PHE A 62 0.03 -0.37 -26.84
N ALA A 63 0.41 0.65 -27.63
CA ALA A 63 0.06 2.05 -27.38
C ALA A 63 -1.46 2.27 -27.39
N TRP A 64 -2.19 1.67 -28.35
CA TRP A 64 -3.66 1.74 -28.39
C TRP A 64 -4.31 1.07 -27.19
N LEU A 65 -3.82 -0.09 -26.75
CA LEU A 65 -4.32 -0.76 -25.54
C LEU A 65 -4.06 0.09 -24.29
N LEU A 66 -2.87 0.69 -24.18
CA LEU A 66 -2.51 1.56 -23.07
C LEU A 66 -3.37 2.83 -23.06
N LEU A 67 -3.66 3.40 -24.24
CA LEU A 67 -4.55 4.56 -24.38
C LEU A 67 -5.98 4.21 -23.95
N ALA A 68 -6.51 3.09 -24.42
CA ALA A 68 -7.84 2.63 -24.06
C ALA A 68 -7.97 2.40 -22.54
N GLU A 69 -6.98 1.76 -21.91
CA GLU A 69 -6.94 1.57 -20.44
C GLU A 69 -6.82 2.91 -19.69
N GLY A 70 -5.98 3.82 -20.18
CA GLY A 70 -5.82 5.15 -19.60
C GLY A 70 -7.12 5.94 -19.61
N LEU A 71 -7.78 6.04 -20.79
CA LEU A 71 -9.06 6.73 -20.95
C LEU A 71 -10.19 6.08 -20.15
N ALA A 72 -10.27 4.73 -20.16
CA ALA A 72 -11.25 4.01 -19.35
C ALA A 72 -11.05 4.29 -17.86
N THR A 73 -9.79 4.31 -17.39
CA THR A 73 -9.46 4.62 -15.98
C THR A 73 -9.84 6.07 -15.63
N LEU A 74 -9.58 7.04 -16.52
CA LEU A 74 -9.99 8.44 -16.33
C LEU A 74 -11.51 8.59 -16.28
N ALA A 75 -12.24 7.91 -17.17
CA ALA A 75 -13.69 7.97 -17.21
C ALA A 75 -14.34 7.50 -15.91
N ILE A 76 -13.75 6.51 -15.23
CA ILE A 76 -14.25 5.99 -13.94
C ILE A 76 -13.58 6.62 -12.72
N ALA A 77 -12.59 7.49 -12.89
CA ALA A 77 -11.83 8.07 -11.78
C ALA A 77 -12.71 8.88 -10.83
N GLY A 78 -13.71 9.58 -11.35
CA GLY A 78 -14.65 10.38 -10.56
C GLY A 78 -15.51 9.59 -9.56
N ILE A 79 -15.67 8.26 -9.76
CA ILE A 79 -16.43 7.39 -8.85
C ILE A 79 -15.60 6.99 -7.62
N GLY A 80 -14.29 7.12 -7.70
CA GLY A 80 -13.40 6.78 -6.60
C GLY A 80 -13.68 7.62 -5.35
N VAL A 81 -13.55 7.00 -4.17
CA VAL A 81 -13.72 7.66 -2.87
C VAL A 81 -12.35 8.01 -2.30
N GLY A 82 -12.18 9.24 -1.81
CA GLY A 82 -10.94 9.68 -1.15
C GLY A 82 -9.70 9.53 -2.03
N GLY A 83 -8.63 8.94 -1.50
CA GLY A 83 -7.35 8.73 -2.21
C GLY A 83 -7.45 7.88 -3.48
N GLN A 84 -8.45 7.02 -3.59
CA GLN A 84 -8.69 6.22 -4.80
C GLN A 84 -8.99 7.09 -6.03
N ARG A 85 -9.75 8.16 -5.84
CA ARG A 85 -10.06 9.11 -6.92
C ARG A 85 -8.77 9.71 -7.50
N THR A 86 -7.91 10.22 -6.63
CA THR A 86 -6.62 10.80 -7.03
C THR A 86 -5.74 9.76 -7.72
N LEU A 87 -5.64 8.55 -7.15
CA LEU A 87 -4.82 7.48 -7.71
C LEU A 87 -5.27 7.07 -9.12
N ARG A 88 -6.58 7.00 -9.37
CA ARG A 88 -7.12 6.70 -10.70
C ARG A 88 -6.85 7.82 -11.69
N TYR A 89 -6.95 9.09 -11.28
CA TYR A 89 -6.56 10.20 -12.17
C TYR A 89 -5.07 10.15 -12.50
N VAL A 90 -4.20 9.87 -11.52
CA VAL A 90 -2.76 9.71 -11.74
C VAL A 90 -2.46 8.54 -12.67
N LYS A 91 -3.03 7.35 -12.40
CA LYS A 91 -2.84 6.17 -13.28
C LYS A 91 -3.36 6.45 -14.70
N GLY A 92 -4.59 6.90 -14.82
CA GLY A 92 -5.21 7.16 -16.13
C GLY A 92 -4.46 8.23 -16.91
N GLY A 93 -4.06 9.32 -16.25
CA GLY A 93 -3.24 10.38 -16.85
C GLY A 93 -1.87 9.87 -17.29
N ALA A 94 -1.18 9.11 -16.45
CA ALA A 94 0.13 8.54 -16.78
C ALA A 94 0.06 7.58 -17.97
N PHE A 95 -0.96 6.69 -18.00
CA PHE A 95 -1.13 5.74 -19.12
C PHE A 95 -1.51 6.45 -20.41
N THR A 96 -2.40 7.45 -20.36
CA THR A 96 -2.77 8.26 -21.51
C THR A 96 -1.55 9.02 -22.04
N LEU A 97 -0.78 9.67 -21.16
CA LEU A 97 0.43 10.38 -21.52
C LEU A 97 1.46 9.45 -22.17
N ALA A 98 1.74 8.30 -21.54
CA ALA A 98 2.67 7.32 -22.08
C ALA A 98 2.23 6.81 -23.45
N ALA A 99 0.94 6.50 -23.63
CA ALA A 99 0.39 6.08 -24.91
C ALA A 99 0.57 7.15 -25.99
N LEU A 100 0.26 8.42 -25.69
CA LEU A 100 0.44 9.53 -26.62
C LEU A 100 1.92 9.76 -26.99
N LEU A 101 2.83 9.65 -26.01
CA LEU A 101 4.27 9.75 -26.27
C LEU A 101 4.76 8.61 -27.19
N ILE A 102 4.28 7.38 -26.98
CA ILE A 102 4.62 6.23 -27.83
C ILE A 102 4.04 6.43 -29.25
N MET A 103 2.77 6.87 -29.35
CA MET A 103 2.09 7.08 -30.64
C MET A 103 2.66 8.26 -31.42
N ALA A 104 3.19 9.28 -30.76
CA ALA A 104 3.83 10.40 -31.42
C ALA A 104 5.03 9.98 -32.29
N GLY A 105 5.59 8.80 -32.05
CA GLY A 105 6.53 8.10 -32.94
C GLY A 105 7.85 8.81 -33.23
N ASN A 106 7.99 10.05 -32.81
CA ASN A 106 9.13 10.92 -33.09
C ASN A 106 10.19 10.74 -32.01
N HIS A 107 11.44 11.03 -32.35
CA HIS A 107 12.56 11.07 -31.39
C HIS A 107 12.22 11.78 -30.07
N HIS A 108 11.42 12.83 -30.12
CA HIS A 108 11.02 13.61 -28.96
C HIS A 108 10.13 12.85 -27.98
N GLY A 109 9.14 12.07 -28.43
CA GLY A 109 8.26 11.30 -27.56
C GLY A 109 8.99 10.20 -26.81
N ASN A 110 9.83 9.45 -27.52
CA ASN A 110 10.66 8.40 -26.94
C ASN A 110 11.73 8.97 -25.99
N PHE A 111 12.34 10.10 -26.34
CA PHE A 111 13.25 10.82 -25.48
C PHE A 111 12.59 11.24 -24.17
N VAL A 112 11.42 11.89 -24.21
CA VAL A 112 10.68 12.31 -23.03
C VAL A 112 10.31 11.09 -22.15
N LEU A 113 9.86 10.00 -22.78
CA LEU A 113 9.52 8.77 -22.07
C LEU A 113 10.76 8.16 -21.37
N SER A 114 11.90 8.18 -22.07
CA SER A 114 13.18 7.70 -21.52
C SER A 114 13.62 8.56 -20.33
N MET A 115 13.52 9.88 -20.44
CA MET A 115 13.85 10.79 -19.34
C MET A 115 12.93 10.56 -18.11
N ILE A 116 11.64 10.27 -18.35
CA ILE A 116 10.70 9.94 -17.26
C ILE A 116 11.15 8.65 -16.55
N PHE A 117 11.42 7.56 -17.28
CA PHE A 117 11.87 6.32 -16.67
C PHE A 117 13.21 6.47 -15.97
N GLY A 118 14.20 7.11 -16.61
CA GLY A 118 15.48 7.41 -16.00
C GLY A 118 15.36 8.20 -14.71
N THR A 119 14.53 9.23 -14.69
CA THR A 119 14.28 10.04 -13.49
C THR A 119 13.61 9.23 -12.37
N LEU A 120 12.64 8.36 -12.71
CA LEU A 120 11.99 7.49 -11.73
C LEU A 120 12.98 6.50 -11.11
N PHE A 121 13.79 5.82 -11.91
CA PHE A 121 14.81 4.90 -11.42
C PHE A 121 15.89 5.62 -10.60
N LEU A 122 16.31 6.81 -11.03
CA LEU A 122 17.29 7.61 -10.29
C LEU A 122 16.73 8.03 -8.93
N ALA A 123 15.51 8.56 -8.90
CA ALA A 123 14.87 9.01 -7.67
C ALA A 123 14.68 7.83 -6.69
N ASP A 124 14.25 6.66 -7.18
CA ASP A 124 14.08 5.48 -6.32
C ASP A 124 15.43 4.94 -5.83
N GLY A 125 16.42 4.82 -6.70
CA GLY A 125 17.77 4.38 -6.36
C GLY A 125 18.47 5.29 -5.34
N LEU A 126 18.36 6.62 -5.52
CA LEU A 126 18.90 7.59 -4.55
C LEU A 126 18.21 7.48 -3.18
N LEU A 127 16.88 7.42 -3.16
CA LEU A 127 16.12 7.27 -1.93
C LEU A 127 16.43 5.96 -1.20
N GLN A 128 16.60 4.86 -1.92
CA GLN A 128 17.02 3.58 -1.33
C GLN A 128 18.45 3.63 -0.81
N THR A 129 19.36 4.29 -1.54
CA THR A 129 20.74 4.48 -1.10
C THR A 129 20.80 5.25 0.22
N VAL A 130 20.13 6.40 0.28
CA VAL A 130 20.05 7.22 1.52
C VAL A 130 19.46 6.40 2.66
N SER A 131 18.37 5.70 2.41
CA SER A 131 17.70 4.86 3.40
C SER A 131 18.62 3.75 3.92
N ALA A 132 19.30 3.02 3.05
CA ALA A 132 20.21 1.94 3.42
C ALA A 132 21.39 2.44 4.27
N VAL A 133 21.95 3.60 3.94
CA VAL A 133 23.11 4.17 4.65
C VAL A 133 22.70 4.75 6.01
N VAL A 134 21.55 5.46 6.10
CA VAL A 134 21.11 6.13 7.32
C VAL A 134 20.54 5.14 8.32
N VAL A 135 19.56 4.32 7.91
CA VAL A 135 18.79 3.43 8.81
C VAL A 135 19.56 2.17 9.18
N ARG A 136 20.39 1.65 8.29
CA ARG A 136 21.25 0.46 8.48
C ARG A 136 20.53 -0.76 9.05
N TYR A 137 19.34 -1.06 8.52
CA TYR A 137 18.64 -2.28 8.91
C TYR A 137 19.37 -3.55 8.47
N SER A 138 18.99 -4.72 8.97
CA SER A 138 19.77 -5.97 8.91
C SER A 138 20.28 -6.40 7.52
N ARG A 139 19.68 -5.91 6.44
CA ARG A 139 20.03 -6.22 5.04
C ARG A 139 20.40 -5.01 4.17
N TRP A 140 20.80 -3.94 4.80
CA TRP A 140 21.11 -2.67 4.13
C TRP A 140 22.07 -2.84 2.94
N ARG A 141 23.03 -3.79 3.01
CA ARG A 141 24.00 -4.04 1.91
C ARG A 141 23.34 -4.57 0.64
N ILE A 142 22.33 -5.45 0.78
CA ILE A 142 21.57 -6.00 -0.35
C ILE A 142 20.72 -4.89 -0.99
N VAL A 143 20.06 -4.08 -0.17
CA VAL A 143 19.26 -2.96 -0.68
C VAL A 143 20.15 -1.90 -1.32
N LEU A 144 21.35 -1.65 -0.80
CA LEU A 144 22.33 -0.77 -1.44
C LEU A 144 22.76 -1.32 -2.81
N ALA A 145 23.01 -2.62 -2.91
CA ALA A 145 23.34 -3.24 -4.21
C ALA A 145 22.19 -3.09 -5.23
N LEU A 146 20.95 -3.27 -4.79
CA LEU A 146 19.77 -3.06 -5.64
C LEU A 146 19.59 -1.60 -6.02
N ALA A 147 19.82 -0.67 -5.10
CA ALA A 147 19.79 0.76 -5.38
C ALA A 147 20.83 1.16 -6.45
N ILE A 148 22.03 0.55 -6.41
CA ILE A 148 23.04 0.73 -7.46
C ILE A 148 22.52 0.22 -8.80
N VAL A 149 21.86 -0.94 -8.85
CA VAL A 149 21.24 -1.46 -10.09
C VAL A 149 20.18 -0.49 -10.60
N GLU A 150 19.34 0.07 -9.74
CA GLU A 150 18.34 1.08 -10.15
C GLU A 150 19.01 2.35 -10.72
N ILE A 151 20.12 2.80 -10.13
CA ILE A 151 20.90 3.93 -10.66
C ILE A 151 21.54 3.59 -12.03
N LEU A 152 22.05 2.37 -12.20
CA LEU A 152 22.57 1.91 -13.50
C LEU A 152 21.47 1.84 -14.56
N LEU A 153 20.25 1.40 -14.19
CA LEU A 153 19.08 1.46 -15.06
C LEU A 153 18.69 2.90 -15.39
N ALA A 154 18.82 3.84 -14.46
CA ALA A 154 18.61 5.25 -14.74
C ALA A 154 19.57 5.77 -15.80
N ILE A 155 20.86 5.46 -15.65
CA ILE A 155 21.89 5.81 -16.64
C ILE A 155 21.56 5.19 -18.00
N PHE A 156 21.19 3.90 -18.04
CA PHE A 156 20.80 3.21 -19.26
C PHE A 156 19.66 3.92 -20.00
N PHE A 157 18.66 4.49 -19.28
CA PHE A 157 17.59 5.25 -19.90
C PHE A 157 17.98 6.68 -20.26
N PHE A 158 18.93 7.30 -19.57
CA PHE A 158 19.39 8.65 -19.92
C PHE A 158 20.34 8.67 -21.10
N GLU A 159 21.13 7.62 -21.29
CA GLU A 159 22.10 7.54 -22.38
C GLU A 159 21.41 7.20 -23.71
N PRO A 160 21.84 7.81 -24.83
CA PRO A 160 21.31 7.51 -26.15
C PRO A 160 21.68 6.10 -26.62
N TYR A 161 22.75 5.53 -26.13
CA TYR A 161 23.22 4.19 -26.46
C TYR A 161 23.03 3.22 -25.30
N PRO A 162 22.58 1.98 -25.54
CA PRO A 162 22.23 1.35 -26.82
C PRO A 162 20.80 1.62 -27.28
N THR A 163 20.00 2.40 -26.50
CA THR A 163 18.55 2.51 -26.71
C THR A 163 18.17 3.31 -27.95
N HIS A 164 19.00 4.25 -28.40
CA HIS A 164 18.64 5.30 -29.39
C HIS A 164 17.29 5.95 -29.11
N TYR A 165 16.77 5.82 -27.87
CA TYR A 165 15.43 6.18 -27.39
C TYR A 165 14.28 5.46 -28.11
N VAL A 166 14.45 4.89 -29.28
CA VAL A 166 13.41 4.16 -30.03
C VAL A 166 12.99 2.90 -29.30
N GLY A 167 13.94 2.20 -28.65
CA GLY A 167 13.68 1.02 -27.85
C GLY A 167 13.12 1.27 -26.45
N THR A 168 12.92 2.52 -26.02
CA THR A 168 12.51 2.84 -24.64
C THR A 168 11.27 2.08 -24.18
N ALA A 169 10.20 2.09 -24.97
CA ALA A 169 8.96 1.41 -24.62
C ALA A 169 9.12 -0.14 -24.59
N PRO A 170 9.71 -0.78 -25.62
CA PRO A 170 10.04 -2.22 -25.56
C PRO A 170 10.94 -2.59 -24.38
N TYR A 171 11.98 -1.81 -24.06
CA TYR A 171 12.83 -2.06 -22.89
C TYR A 171 12.03 -1.99 -21.60
N ALA A 172 11.21 -0.95 -21.40
CA ALA A 172 10.39 -0.80 -20.22
C ALA A 172 9.37 -1.96 -20.08
N VAL A 173 8.71 -2.34 -21.18
CA VAL A 173 7.77 -3.48 -21.21
C VAL A 173 8.49 -4.79 -20.97
N GLY A 174 9.63 -5.01 -21.65
CA GLY A 174 10.45 -6.21 -21.48
C GLY A 174 10.92 -6.40 -20.05
N LEU A 175 11.47 -5.36 -19.42
CA LEU A 175 11.85 -5.36 -18.01
C LEU A 175 10.64 -5.61 -17.10
N GLY A 176 9.52 -4.92 -17.33
CA GLY A 176 8.30 -5.11 -16.55
C GLY A 176 7.76 -6.53 -16.60
N LEU A 177 7.73 -7.15 -17.78
CA LEU A 177 7.33 -8.55 -17.95
C LEU A 177 8.35 -9.51 -17.33
N ALA A 178 9.64 -9.26 -17.51
CA ALA A 178 10.70 -10.12 -16.96
C ALA A 178 10.68 -10.10 -15.43
N PHE A 179 10.63 -8.93 -14.80
CA PHE A 179 10.52 -8.81 -13.35
C PHE A 179 9.18 -9.37 -12.82
N GLY A 180 8.06 -9.08 -13.50
CA GLY A 180 6.75 -9.63 -13.14
C GLY A 180 6.73 -11.15 -13.23
N GLY A 181 7.27 -11.73 -14.30
CA GLY A 181 7.39 -13.18 -14.50
C GLY A 181 8.30 -13.83 -13.46
N TRP A 182 9.46 -13.24 -13.19
CA TRP A 182 10.37 -13.68 -12.13
C TRP A 182 9.68 -13.70 -10.77
N ASN A 183 8.95 -12.65 -10.45
CA ASN A 183 8.20 -12.55 -9.20
C ASN A 183 7.13 -13.65 -9.08
N MET A 184 6.38 -13.92 -10.15
CA MET A 184 5.40 -15.02 -10.17
C MET A 184 6.05 -16.39 -9.98
N LEU A 185 7.18 -16.64 -10.63
CA LEU A 185 7.95 -17.88 -10.45
C LEU A 185 8.43 -18.00 -9.00
N TRP A 186 8.93 -16.94 -8.43
CA TRP A 186 9.38 -16.90 -7.04
C TRP A 186 8.24 -17.22 -6.07
N ILE A 187 7.04 -16.63 -6.27
CA ILE A 187 5.82 -16.98 -5.50
C ILE A 187 5.56 -18.48 -5.62
N ALA A 188 5.48 -18.98 -6.84
CA ALA A 188 5.14 -20.37 -7.10
C ALA A 188 6.09 -21.35 -6.40
N PHE A 189 7.41 -21.11 -6.49
CA PHE A 189 8.41 -21.94 -5.84
C PHE A 189 8.40 -21.78 -4.31
N ARG A 190 8.17 -20.60 -3.79
CA ARG A 190 8.08 -20.35 -2.34
C ARG A 190 6.87 -21.08 -1.75
N VAL A 191 5.71 -20.94 -2.37
CA VAL A 191 4.47 -21.62 -1.94
C VAL A 191 4.59 -23.14 -2.03
N ARG A 192 5.21 -23.67 -3.10
CA ARG A 192 5.51 -25.09 -3.22
C ARG A 192 6.39 -25.60 -2.06
N ARG A 193 7.39 -24.83 -1.63
CA ARG A 193 8.25 -25.20 -0.49
C ARG A 193 7.49 -25.19 0.84
N MET A 194 6.46 -24.35 0.98
CA MET A 194 5.59 -24.32 2.18
C MET A 194 4.68 -25.55 2.27
N GLU A 195 4.42 -26.27 1.16
CA GLU A 195 3.62 -27.49 1.12
C GLU A 195 4.26 -28.63 1.93
N SER A 196 5.57 -28.59 2.13
CA SER A 196 6.33 -29.61 2.88
C SER A 196 6.45 -29.32 4.39
N LEU A 197 5.89 -28.22 4.89
CA LEU A 197 5.92 -27.90 6.30
C LEU A 197 4.65 -28.41 7.01
N PRO A 198 4.78 -28.99 8.23
CA PRO A 198 3.62 -29.41 9.01
C PRO A 198 2.68 -28.24 9.29
N PRO A 199 1.34 -28.48 9.37
CA PRO A 199 0.35 -27.42 9.61
C PRO A 199 0.55 -26.67 10.93
N GLU A 200 1.26 -27.24 11.90
CA GLU A 200 1.62 -26.58 13.16
C GLU A 200 2.55 -25.36 12.99
N ASN A 201 3.24 -25.24 11.85
CA ASN A 201 4.13 -24.11 11.55
C ASN A 201 3.51 -23.05 10.65
N GLU A 202 2.20 -23.08 10.43
CA GLU A 202 1.45 -22.06 9.71
C GLU A 202 1.34 -20.77 10.54
N LYS A 203 2.54 -20.23 10.86
CA LYS A 203 2.67 -18.92 11.51
C LYS A 203 2.16 -17.87 10.55
N THR A 204 1.27 -17.02 11.03
CA THR A 204 0.78 -15.85 10.32
C THR A 204 1.89 -15.18 9.53
N LEU A 205 1.72 -15.04 8.21
CA LEU A 205 2.69 -14.38 7.31
C LEU A 205 3.07 -12.97 7.81
N ALA A 206 2.16 -12.31 8.52
CA ALA A 206 2.37 -11.02 9.16
C ALA A 206 3.46 -11.02 10.25
N LEU A 207 3.79 -12.17 10.84
CA LEU A 207 4.81 -12.30 11.88
C LEU A 207 6.17 -12.76 11.33
N SER A 208 6.26 -13.19 10.08
CA SER A 208 7.50 -13.73 9.49
C SER A 208 8.54 -12.66 9.12
N ASP A 209 8.19 -11.39 9.19
CA ASP A 209 9.08 -10.26 8.87
C ASP A 209 9.87 -9.72 10.08
N ASP A 210 9.77 -10.37 11.25
CA ASP A 210 10.62 -9.99 12.39
C ASP A 210 12.08 -10.36 12.11
N VAL A 211 12.74 -9.44 11.43
CA VAL A 211 14.14 -9.52 10.95
C VAL A 211 15.16 -9.54 12.11
N ILE A 212 14.69 -9.44 13.35
CA ILE A 212 15.52 -9.45 14.59
C ILE A 212 14.92 -10.44 15.61
N ALA A 213 14.48 -11.62 15.19
CA ALA A 213 14.06 -12.66 16.13
C ALA A 213 15.29 -13.39 16.65
N ASP A 214 15.49 -13.32 17.95
CA ASP A 214 16.45 -14.11 18.70
C ASP A 214 16.06 -15.59 18.63
N PRO A 215 16.93 -16.51 18.22
CA PRO A 215 16.61 -17.94 18.17
C PRO A 215 16.29 -18.57 19.55
N ALA A 216 16.63 -17.92 20.65
CA ALA A 216 16.41 -18.42 22.00
C ALA A 216 14.95 -18.39 22.50
N HIS A 217 14.05 -17.63 21.83
CA HIS A 217 12.63 -17.51 22.23
C HIS A 217 11.67 -18.45 21.49
N ALA A 218 12.14 -19.21 20.51
CA ALA A 218 11.30 -20.06 19.66
C ALA A 218 10.81 -21.36 20.35
N GLU A 219 11.44 -21.77 21.44
CA GLU A 219 11.24 -23.10 22.02
C GLU A 219 10.11 -23.21 23.08
N LYS A 220 9.63 -22.07 23.61
CA LYS A 220 8.64 -22.07 24.72
C LYS A 220 7.17 -21.95 24.32
N THR A 221 6.84 -21.81 23.02
CA THR A 221 5.47 -21.43 22.60
C THR A 221 4.66 -22.57 21.94
N ALA A 222 5.15 -23.80 21.93
CA ALA A 222 4.49 -24.93 21.25
C ALA A 222 3.23 -25.49 21.94
N ALA A 223 2.97 -25.13 23.20
CA ALA A 223 1.95 -25.81 24.02
C ALA A 223 0.54 -25.16 24.03
N ALA A 224 0.34 -23.99 23.42
CA ALA A 224 -0.91 -23.20 23.59
C ALA A 224 -1.86 -23.21 22.37
N GLN A 225 -1.63 -24.03 21.33
CA GLN A 225 -2.33 -23.86 20.04
C GLN A 225 -3.44 -24.87 19.72
N ALA A 226 -3.94 -25.66 20.69
CA ALA A 226 -4.88 -26.74 20.39
C ALA A 226 -6.37 -26.38 20.38
N VAL A 227 -6.79 -25.13 20.60
CA VAL A 227 -8.23 -24.81 20.65
C VAL A 227 -8.52 -23.51 19.89
N ALA A 228 -8.84 -23.57 18.63
CA ALA A 228 -9.70 -22.60 17.94
C ALA A 228 -10.07 -23.10 16.54
N GLY A 229 -10.98 -24.02 16.47
CA GLY A 229 -11.75 -24.31 15.25
C GLY A 229 -13.15 -23.76 15.40
N ALA A 230 -13.66 -23.18 14.31
CA ALA A 230 -15.06 -22.91 13.99
C ALA A 230 -15.80 -21.83 14.78
N ALA A 231 -16.05 -20.72 14.11
CA ALA A 231 -17.36 -20.10 13.93
C ALA A 231 -17.25 -19.00 12.85
N ALA A 232 -17.49 -19.38 11.60
CA ALA A 232 -17.80 -18.43 10.54
C ALA A 232 -19.24 -17.97 10.78
N THR A 233 -19.45 -16.73 11.18
CA THR A 233 -20.75 -16.09 11.15
C THR A 233 -21.14 -15.87 9.69
N GLU A 234 -22.17 -16.59 9.25
CA GLU A 234 -22.84 -16.40 7.96
C GLU A 234 -23.42 -14.99 7.91
N ALA A 235 -22.82 -14.13 7.10
CA ALA A 235 -23.43 -12.90 6.66
C ALA A 235 -24.20 -13.20 5.37
N ASP A 236 -25.53 -13.25 5.48
CA ASP A 236 -26.46 -13.50 4.39
C ASP A 236 -26.44 -12.39 3.34
N GLY A 237 -26.30 -12.78 2.07
CA GLY A 237 -26.58 -11.98 0.89
C GLY A 237 -25.36 -11.48 0.11
N PRO A 238 -25.54 -11.14 -1.18
CA PRO A 238 -24.49 -10.57 -1.98
C PRO A 238 -24.20 -9.15 -1.48
N PHE A 239 -23.04 -8.95 -0.87
CA PHE A 239 -22.61 -7.66 -0.37
C PHE A 239 -22.45 -6.67 -1.54
N GLU A 240 -23.34 -5.71 -1.64
CA GLU A 240 -23.22 -4.61 -2.59
C GLU A 240 -22.48 -3.45 -1.91
N TRP A 241 -21.29 -3.12 -2.40
CA TRP A 241 -20.47 -2.03 -1.86
C TRP A 241 -21.12 -0.68 -2.21
N ASP A 242 -21.60 0.04 -1.19
CA ASP A 242 -22.30 1.32 -1.33
C ASP A 242 -21.46 2.50 -0.78
N GLY A 243 -20.17 2.33 -0.65
CA GLY A 243 -19.27 3.36 -0.13
C GLY A 243 -18.45 2.88 1.08
N PRO A 244 -17.77 3.78 1.78
CA PRO A 244 -17.09 3.42 3.03
C PRO A 244 -18.10 3.00 4.09
N PRO A 245 -17.72 2.16 5.08
CA PRO A 245 -18.61 1.76 6.17
C PRO A 245 -19.27 2.95 6.85
N ALA A 246 -20.58 2.86 7.09
CA ALA A 246 -21.33 3.90 7.82
C ALA A 246 -20.80 4.04 9.26
N ALA A 247 -21.04 5.19 9.91
CA ALA A 247 -20.44 5.48 11.22
C ALA A 247 -20.87 4.49 12.32
N ASP A 248 -22.07 3.95 12.21
CA ASP A 248 -22.69 2.96 13.11
C ASP A 248 -22.38 1.50 12.73
N GLU A 249 -21.83 1.26 11.55
CA GLU A 249 -21.52 -0.08 11.06
C GLU A 249 -20.30 -0.66 11.78
N LYS A 250 -20.34 -1.95 12.15
CA LYS A 250 -19.20 -2.67 12.73
C LYS A 250 -18.10 -2.85 11.67
N ALA A 251 -16.95 -2.23 11.90
CA ALA A 251 -15.82 -2.28 10.99
C ALA A 251 -14.50 -2.14 11.75
N LEU A 252 -13.48 -2.81 11.25
CA LEU A 252 -12.11 -2.59 11.71
C LEU A 252 -11.73 -1.13 11.41
N THR A 253 -11.28 -0.40 12.42
CA THR A 253 -11.00 1.03 12.30
C THR A 253 -9.53 1.32 12.58
N VAL A 254 -8.85 1.95 11.63
CA VAL A 254 -7.51 2.50 11.81
C VAL A 254 -7.63 3.99 12.13
N HIS A 255 -7.24 4.38 13.32
CA HIS A 255 -7.19 5.76 13.79
C HIS A 255 -5.81 6.34 13.49
N VAL A 256 -5.78 7.53 12.93
CA VAL A 256 -4.52 8.22 12.64
C VAL A 256 -4.60 9.67 13.11
N TRP A 257 -3.60 10.06 13.89
CA TRP A 257 -3.34 11.44 14.28
C TRP A 257 -2.22 11.97 13.41
N THR A 258 -2.55 12.80 12.43
CA THR A 258 -1.53 13.46 11.60
C THR A 258 -0.93 14.61 12.38
N PRO A 259 0.40 14.80 12.31
CA PRO A 259 1.05 15.89 13.05
C PRO A 259 0.51 17.24 12.59
N VAL A 260 0.10 18.07 13.56
CA VAL A 260 -0.41 19.44 13.32
C VAL A 260 0.37 20.50 14.09
N GLY A 261 1.48 20.14 14.72
CA GLY A 261 2.23 20.95 15.67
C GLY A 261 1.96 20.52 17.11
N SER A 262 2.58 21.24 18.07
CA SER A 262 2.28 21.02 19.48
C SER A 262 1.02 21.77 19.91
N ALA A 263 0.42 21.37 21.05
CA ALA A 263 -0.73 22.07 21.64
C ALA A 263 -0.42 23.53 22.03
N ARG A 264 0.85 23.92 22.06
CA ARG A 264 1.32 25.24 22.51
C ARG A 264 1.72 26.19 21.37
N ALA A 265 2.01 25.66 20.16
CA ALA A 265 2.41 26.49 19.03
C ALA A 265 2.00 25.83 17.71
N GLN A 266 1.47 26.63 16.75
CA GLN A 266 1.14 26.13 15.42
C GLN A 266 2.41 25.87 14.61
N ALA A 267 2.50 24.69 13.99
CA ALA A 267 3.56 24.38 13.07
C ALA A 267 3.40 25.13 11.74
N HIS A 268 4.51 25.57 11.18
CA HIS A 268 4.51 26.07 9.80
C HIS A 268 4.25 24.89 8.87
N ARG A 269 3.06 24.81 8.28
CA ARG A 269 2.60 23.63 7.53
C ARG A 269 3.41 23.39 6.27
N ARG A 270 4.19 22.30 6.27
CA ARG A 270 4.87 21.75 5.11
C ARG A 270 4.16 20.45 4.72
N LEU A 271 3.17 20.54 3.83
CA LEU A 271 2.19 19.47 3.51
C LEU A 271 2.78 18.07 3.32
N ILE A 272 3.97 17.95 2.74
CA ILE A 272 4.63 16.66 2.49
C ILE A 272 5.44 16.23 3.72
N VAL A 273 6.24 17.12 4.29
CA VAL A 273 7.13 16.81 5.41
C VAL A 273 6.33 16.47 6.66
N ASP A 274 5.34 17.31 6.99
CA ASP A 274 4.48 17.11 8.17
C ASP A 274 3.69 15.79 8.08
N ARG A 275 3.26 15.43 6.87
CA ARG A 275 2.48 14.23 6.67
C ARG A 275 3.30 12.95 6.80
N TYR A 276 4.50 12.91 6.21
CA TYR A 276 5.25 11.65 6.03
C TYR A 276 6.47 11.53 6.94
N ILE A 277 6.87 12.61 7.60
CA ILE A 277 8.04 12.60 8.48
C ILE A 277 7.64 13.08 9.87
N ALA A 278 7.55 14.40 10.07
CA ALA A 278 7.19 15.03 11.32
C ALA A 278 6.86 16.51 11.11
N ALA A 279 5.95 17.04 11.90
CA ALA A 279 5.74 18.49 12.00
C ALA A 279 6.69 19.08 13.06
N VAL A 280 7.26 20.21 12.73
CA VAL A 280 8.11 20.98 13.67
C VAL A 280 7.38 22.28 14.00
N ASP A 281 7.13 22.53 15.28
CA ASP A 281 6.47 23.77 15.70
C ASP A 281 7.46 24.97 15.76
N ALA A 282 6.93 26.15 16.04
CA ALA A 282 7.73 27.38 16.13
C ALA A 282 8.82 27.34 17.22
N ASN A 283 8.71 26.42 18.18
CA ASN A 283 9.67 26.20 19.26
C ASN A 283 10.66 25.06 18.96
N GLY A 284 10.63 24.48 17.75
CA GLY A 284 11.48 23.37 17.36
C GLY A 284 11.01 22.01 17.88
N VAL A 285 9.82 21.90 18.50
CA VAL A 285 9.29 20.64 19.02
C VAL A 285 8.81 19.77 17.86
N ILE A 286 9.33 18.54 17.80
CA ILE A 286 9.03 17.57 16.74
C ILE A 286 7.82 16.74 17.15
N SER A 287 6.74 16.80 16.34
CA SER A 287 5.56 15.94 16.47
C SER A 287 5.49 14.95 15.32
N THR A 288 5.56 13.66 15.63
CA THR A 288 5.51 12.58 14.61
C THR A 288 4.10 12.07 14.34
N GLY A 289 3.10 12.54 15.11
CA GLY A 289 1.74 11.99 15.07
C GLY A 289 1.65 10.58 15.67
N HIS A 290 0.49 9.94 15.50
CA HIS A 290 0.22 8.62 16.08
C HIS A 290 -0.70 7.78 15.19
N ALA A 291 -0.72 6.45 15.42
CA ALA A 291 -1.64 5.51 14.79
C ALA A 291 -2.08 4.43 15.78
N ALA A 292 -3.38 4.09 15.74
CA ALA A 292 -3.98 3.01 16.50
C ALA A 292 -4.95 2.20 15.63
N LEU A 293 -5.27 0.98 16.06
CA LEU A 293 -6.24 0.10 15.40
C LEU A 293 -7.25 -0.38 16.43
N GLU A 294 -8.52 -0.29 16.09
CA GLU A 294 -9.66 -0.72 16.91
C GLU A 294 -10.51 -1.74 16.15
N SER A 295 -10.87 -2.83 16.81
CA SER A 295 -11.81 -3.81 16.26
C SER A 295 -13.12 -3.84 17.04
N PRO A 296 -14.24 -4.18 16.38
CA PRO A 296 -15.55 -4.36 17.04
C PRO A 296 -15.55 -5.43 18.13
N GLU A 297 -14.60 -6.36 18.11
CA GLU A 297 -14.43 -7.44 19.09
C GLU A 297 -13.71 -6.98 20.38
N GLY A 298 -13.42 -5.68 20.51
CA GLY A 298 -12.80 -5.10 21.69
C GLY A 298 -11.26 -5.19 21.70
N ILE A 299 -10.63 -5.44 20.55
CA ILE A 299 -9.18 -5.36 20.43
C ILE A 299 -8.78 -3.93 20.10
N TYR A 300 -7.96 -3.33 20.96
CA TYR A 300 -7.37 -2.01 20.74
C TYR A 300 -5.85 -2.11 20.70
N ILE A 301 -5.22 -1.60 19.67
CA ILE A 301 -3.78 -1.71 19.41
C ILE A 301 -3.21 -0.30 19.21
N SER A 302 -2.59 0.23 20.26
CA SER A 302 -1.96 1.54 20.28
C SER A 302 -0.71 1.43 21.15
N LEU A 303 0.49 1.58 20.55
CA LEU A 303 1.78 1.41 21.20
C LEU A 303 2.48 2.76 21.36
N TYR A 304 2.82 3.10 22.59
CA TYR A 304 3.61 4.27 22.96
C TYR A 304 4.98 3.88 23.52
N PRO A 305 5.99 4.76 23.43
CA PRO A 305 7.19 4.59 24.24
C PRO A 305 6.86 4.81 25.72
N GLY A 306 7.32 3.91 26.57
CA GLY A 306 7.13 4.02 28.03
C GLY A 306 8.06 5.04 28.70
N VAL A 307 9.05 5.54 27.96
CA VAL A 307 9.99 6.59 28.38
C VAL A 307 10.05 7.65 27.29
N GLU A 308 10.36 8.86 27.68
CA GLU A 308 10.57 9.95 26.70
C GLU A 308 11.80 9.65 25.85
N ILE A 309 11.66 9.73 24.53
CA ILE A 309 12.75 9.55 23.59
C ILE A 309 13.27 10.94 23.24
N ASP A 310 14.56 11.20 23.52
CA ASP A 310 15.21 12.43 23.10
C ASP A 310 15.18 12.52 21.56
N ARG A 311 14.56 13.59 21.07
CA ARG A 311 14.40 13.85 19.63
C ARG A 311 15.21 15.10 19.22
N SER A 312 16.28 15.39 19.96
CA SER A 312 17.17 16.49 19.59
C SER A 312 17.75 16.25 18.18
N PRO A 313 17.95 17.30 17.40
CA PRO A 313 18.49 17.19 16.03
C PRO A 313 19.84 16.45 15.98
N ASP A 314 20.68 16.60 16.99
CA ASP A 314 22.03 16.02 17.06
C ASP A 314 21.99 14.50 17.25
N GLU A 315 21.01 13.98 18.00
CA GLU A 315 20.84 12.57 18.30
C GLU A 315 19.91 11.86 17.29
N PHE A 316 19.13 12.60 16.53
CA PHE A 316 18.07 12.07 15.66
C PHE A 316 18.59 11.02 14.67
N GLY A 317 19.74 11.26 14.05
CA GLY A 317 20.36 10.31 13.11
C GLY A 317 20.79 8.99 13.76
N ARG A 318 21.11 9.00 15.07
CA ARG A 318 21.47 7.79 15.83
C ARG A 318 20.23 7.00 16.21
N ILE A 319 19.17 7.68 16.62
CA ILE A 319 17.88 7.09 17.05
C ILE A 319 17.16 6.43 15.88
N LEU A 320 17.33 6.94 14.65
CA LEU A 320 16.77 6.35 13.44
C LEU A 320 17.43 5.03 13.01
N ARG A 321 18.54 4.63 13.63
CA ARG A 321 19.12 3.32 13.32
C ARG A 321 18.27 2.20 13.88
N ALA A 322 17.96 1.20 13.06
CA ALA A 322 17.21 0.02 13.45
C ALA A 322 18.08 -0.96 14.28
N THR A 323 18.65 -0.48 15.39
CA THR A 323 19.50 -1.26 16.28
C THR A 323 18.81 -1.51 17.62
N ARG A 324 19.20 -2.62 18.28
CA ARG A 324 18.65 -2.98 19.61
C ARG A 324 19.01 -1.96 20.70
N GLU A 325 20.08 -1.21 20.52
CA GLU A 325 20.50 -0.16 21.46
C GLU A 325 19.46 0.96 21.58
N ASN A 326 18.63 1.14 20.54
CA ASN A 326 17.56 2.14 20.50
C ASN A 326 16.21 1.55 20.99
N ASN A 327 16.20 0.37 21.56
CA ASN A 327 15.00 -0.21 22.16
C ASN A 327 14.71 0.42 23.52
N VAL A 328 13.45 0.82 23.72
CA VAL A 328 12.95 1.31 25.00
C VAL A 328 11.71 0.50 25.41
N PRO A 329 11.33 0.50 26.68
CA PRO A 329 10.06 -0.07 27.11
C PRO A 329 8.91 0.59 26.35
N GLY A 330 7.91 -0.20 25.93
CA GLY A 330 6.69 0.27 25.29
C GLY A 330 5.47 0.05 26.16
N THR A 331 4.43 0.82 25.97
CA THR A 331 3.17 0.73 26.70
C THR A 331 2.01 0.71 25.70
N PHE A 332 1.11 -0.26 25.85
CA PHE A 332 -0.13 -0.31 25.06
C PHE A 332 -1.25 0.44 25.79
N GLN A 333 -2.00 1.24 25.03
CA GLN A 333 -3.19 1.92 25.55
C GLN A 333 -4.38 0.94 25.64
N PRO A 334 -5.27 1.12 26.64
CA PRO A 334 -6.38 0.19 26.86
C PRO A 334 -7.48 0.28 25.81
N ASP A 335 -7.88 1.48 25.41
CA ASP A 335 -8.98 1.74 24.49
C ASP A 335 -8.92 3.15 23.89
N TYR A 336 -9.70 3.37 22.81
CA TYR A 336 -9.76 4.65 22.10
C TYR A 336 -10.34 5.78 22.96
N ALA A 337 -11.34 5.49 23.81
CA ALA A 337 -11.99 6.51 24.61
C ALA A 337 -11.03 7.09 25.68
N THR A 338 -10.22 6.24 26.29
CA THR A 338 -9.18 6.64 27.24
C THR A 338 -8.10 7.47 26.53
N GLU A 339 -7.62 7.01 25.38
CA GLU A 339 -6.58 7.71 24.63
C GLU A 339 -7.05 9.07 24.09
N SER A 340 -8.26 9.12 23.51
CA SER A 340 -8.81 10.36 22.96
C SER A 340 -9.09 11.43 24.04
N LYS A 341 -9.48 11.00 25.24
CA LYS A 341 -9.62 11.93 26.40
C LYS A 341 -8.28 12.45 26.91
N ALA A 342 -7.27 11.60 26.93
CA ALA A 342 -5.94 11.97 27.40
C ALA A 342 -5.21 12.90 26.45
N TRP A 343 -5.51 12.83 25.16
CA TRP A 343 -4.82 13.62 24.14
C TRP A 343 -5.80 14.40 23.25
N CYS A 344 -6.37 13.80 22.21
CA CYS A 344 -7.37 14.37 21.31
C CYS A 344 -7.98 13.28 20.42
N GLU A 345 -9.09 13.60 19.75
CA GLU A 345 -9.65 12.71 18.74
C GLU A 345 -8.73 12.52 17.54
N SER A 346 -8.79 11.32 16.93
CA SER A 346 -8.04 11.02 15.72
C SER A 346 -8.46 11.94 14.57
N THR A 347 -7.48 12.49 13.85
CA THR A 347 -7.72 13.40 12.73
C THR A 347 -8.32 12.71 11.52
N THR A 348 -8.08 11.40 11.37
CA THR A 348 -8.58 10.59 10.24
C THR A 348 -8.83 9.17 10.71
N ARG A 349 -9.92 8.58 10.21
CA ARG A 349 -10.29 7.18 10.44
C ARG A 349 -10.40 6.47 9.10
N VAL A 350 -9.83 5.25 9.01
CA VAL A 350 -10.02 4.34 7.86
C VAL A 350 -10.73 3.11 8.36
N ARG A 351 -11.90 2.81 7.78
CA ARG A 351 -12.77 1.72 8.22
C ARG A 351 -12.84 0.64 7.15
N ILE A 352 -12.78 -0.63 7.56
CA ILE A 352 -12.68 -1.81 6.70
C ILE A 352 -13.70 -2.84 7.19
N ARG A 353 -14.62 -3.25 6.31
CA ARG A 353 -15.66 -4.26 6.62
C ARG A 353 -15.10 -5.67 6.56
N ASN A 354 -14.38 -5.97 5.46
CA ASN A 354 -13.92 -7.31 5.16
C ASN A 354 -12.54 -7.53 5.81
N TYR A 355 -12.54 -8.09 7.01
CA TYR A 355 -11.34 -8.50 7.74
C TYR A 355 -11.61 -9.82 8.46
N ARG A 356 -10.57 -10.42 9.04
CA ARG A 356 -10.65 -11.68 9.78
C ARG A 356 -10.35 -11.48 11.25
N PRO A 357 -11.39 -11.43 12.11
CA PRO A 357 -11.24 -11.22 13.54
C PRO A 357 -10.32 -12.24 14.21
N GLU A 358 -10.42 -13.52 13.80
CA GLU A 358 -9.64 -14.62 14.37
C GLU A 358 -8.15 -14.43 14.12
N ARG A 359 -7.77 -13.99 12.91
CA ARG A 359 -6.37 -13.71 12.54
C ARG A 359 -5.83 -12.51 13.32
N LEU A 360 -6.63 -11.45 13.46
CA LEU A 360 -6.28 -10.29 14.26
C LEU A 360 -6.08 -10.67 15.74
N LYS A 361 -6.99 -11.50 16.30
CA LYS A 361 -6.90 -11.97 17.69
C LYS A 361 -5.63 -12.80 17.91
N ALA A 362 -5.36 -13.77 17.04
CA ALA A 362 -4.17 -14.61 17.13
C ALA A 362 -2.87 -13.79 17.02
N PHE A 363 -2.85 -12.78 16.11
CA PHE A 363 -1.75 -11.85 16.02
C PHE A 363 -1.57 -11.06 17.34
N TRP A 364 -2.65 -10.49 17.86
CA TRP A 364 -2.61 -9.64 19.03
C TRP A 364 -2.17 -10.38 20.29
N GLU A 365 -2.69 -11.57 20.54
CA GLU A 365 -2.32 -12.41 21.68
C GLU A 365 -0.82 -12.68 21.75
N LYS A 366 -0.18 -12.84 20.59
CA LYS A 366 1.26 -13.03 20.50
C LYS A 366 2.02 -11.72 20.56
N TYR A 367 1.58 -10.71 19.80
CA TYR A 367 2.31 -9.46 19.63
C TYR A 367 2.41 -8.64 20.91
N ARG A 368 1.36 -8.62 21.75
CA ARG A 368 1.32 -7.87 23.01
C ARG A 368 2.26 -8.40 24.11
N GLN A 369 2.79 -9.61 23.93
CA GLN A 369 3.73 -10.20 24.91
C GLN A 369 5.08 -9.49 24.89
N ASP A 370 5.47 -8.93 23.76
CA ASP A 370 6.67 -8.11 23.65
C ASP A 370 6.29 -6.63 23.77
N GLN A 371 6.70 -6.00 24.87
CA GLN A 371 6.44 -4.58 25.17
C GLN A 371 7.62 -3.69 24.79
N THR A 372 8.44 -4.09 23.84
CA THR A 372 9.52 -3.25 23.31
C THR A 372 8.97 -2.19 22.36
N TYR A 373 9.46 -0.97 22.49
CA TYR A 373 9.26 0.10 21.52
C TYR A 373 10.60 0.46 20.86
N ASN A 374 10.58 0.69 19.55
CA ASN A 374 11.69 1.22 18.76
C ASN A 374 11.15 2.13 17.69
N LEU A 375 11.69 3.34 17.59
CA LEU A 375 11.17 4.38 16.71
C LEU A 375 11.14 3.96 15.23
N THR A 376 12.01 3.04 14.82
CA THR A 376 12.19 2.66 13.42
C THR A 376 11.41 1.40 13.04
N TYR A 377 11.53 0.31 13.79
CA TYR A 377 10.96 -0.98 13.36
C TYR A 377 9.79 -1.48 14.21
N ARG A 378 9.57 -0.92 15.43
CA ARG A 378 8.49 -1.32 16.35
C ARG A 378 7.86 -0.10 17.04
N ASN A 379 7.25 0.75 16.25
CA ASN A 379 6.55 1.95 16.71
C ASN A 379 5.02 1.78 16.55
N CYS A 380 4.23 2.76 16.93
CA CYS A 380 2.78 2.77 16.79
C CYS A 380 2.34 2.40 15.36
N SER A 381 2.92 3.04 14.37
CA SER A 381 2.59 2.89 12.95
C SER A 381 2.94 1.52 12.39
N SER A 382 4.12 0.97 12.72
CA SER A 382 4.52 -0.37 12.31
C SER A 382 3.67 -1.46 12.97
N THR A 383 3.28 -1.24 14.23
CA THR A 383 2.40 -2.14 14.99
C THR A 383 1.02 -2.22 14.36
N VAL A 384 0.41 -1.07 14.06
CA VAL A 384 -0.88 -0.98 13.36
C VAL A 384 -0.82 -1.59 11.97
N SER A 385 0.25 -1.33 11.21
CA SER A 385 0.39 -1.88 9.86
C SER A 385 0.50 -3.40 9.87
N LYS A 386 1.25 -3.99 10.80
CA LYS A 386 1.33 -5.46 10.98
C LYS A 386 -0.01 -6.07 11.44
N ALA A 387 -0.71 -5.41 12.36
CA ALA A 387 -2.04 -5.84 12.80
C ALA A 387 -3.06 -5.81 11.66
N LEU A 388 -3.01 -4.78 10.84
CA LEU A 388 -3.85 -4.64 9.65
C LEU A 388 -3.55 -5.74 8.61
N GLU A 389 -2.27 -6.05 8.37
CA GLU A 389 -1.87 -7.16 7.51
C GLU A 389 -2.41 -8.49 8.03
N ALA A 390 -2.30 -8.75 9.33
CA ALA A 390 -2.85 -9.97 9.94
C ALA A 390 -4.38 -10.05 9.81
N ALA A 391 -5.08 -8.94 10.06
CA ALA A 391 -6.53 -8.86 9.93
C ALA A 391 -7.03 -9.09 8.48
N LEU A 392 -6.22 -8.73 7.48
CA LEU A 392 -6.58 -8.84 6.07
C LEU A 392 -6.06 -10.12 5.39
N GLU A 393 -5.38 -11.00 6.10
CA GLU A 393 -4.84 -12.23 5.54
C GLU A 393 -5.94 -13.14 4.98
N GLY A 394 -5.86 -13.46 3.66
CA GLY A 394 -6.78 -14.33 2.96
C GLY A 394 -8.16 -13.73 2.63
N THR A 395 -8.41 -12.45 2.92
CA THR A 395 -9.72 -11.81 2.68
C THR A 395 -10.12 -11.73 1.20
N VAL A 396 -9.15 -11.65 0.29
CA VAL A 396 -9.39 -11.55 -1.16
C VAL A 396 -9.44 -12.94 -1.82
N GLY A 397 -8.72 -13.91 -1.27
CA GLY A 397 -8.62 -15.27 -1.83
C GLY A 397 -9.84 -16.14 -1.57
N THR A 398 -10.59 -15.86 -0.50
CA THR A 398 -11.82 -16.56 -0.15
C THR A 398 -12.96 -15.57 -0.02
N PHE A 399 -14.00 -15.72 -0.81
CA PHE A 399 -15.20 -14.90 -0.76
C PHE A 399 -16.39 -15.76 -0.34
N HIS A 400 -17.07 -15.42 0.76
CA HIS A 400 -18.17 -16.22 1.35
C HIS A 400 -17.82 -17.72 1.55
N GLY A 401 -16.61 -18.01 2.02
CA GLY A 401 -16.17 -19.39 2.21
C GLY A 401 -15.79 -20.14 0.92
N HIS A 402 -16.00 -19.54 -0.25
CA HIS A 402 -15.66 -20.11 -1.55
C HIS A 402 -14.37 -19.52 -2.11
N ASP A 403 -13.62 -20.35 -2.84
CA ASP A 403 -12.42 -19.92 -3.55
C ASP A 403 -12.77 -18.88 -4.63
N ALA A 404 -12.18 -17.71 -4.52
CA ALA A 404 -12.48 -16.57 -5.40
C ALA A 404 -12.00 -16.75 -6.86
N GLY A 405 -11.33 -17.87 -7.19
CA GLY A 405 -10.91 -18.23 -8.55
C GLY A 405 -9.80 -17.31 -9.13
N TRP A 406 -9.42 -17.55 -10.37
CA TRP A 406 -8.40 -16.77 -11.10
C TRP A 406 -8.74 -15.29 -11.24
N ARG A 407 -10.02 -14.99 -11.27
CA ARG A 407 -10.49 -13.60 -11.38
C ARG A 407 -10.01 -12.74 -10.22
N ALA A 408 -9.94 -13.26 -8.99
CA ALA A 408 -9.43 -12.53 -7.83
C ALA A 408 -7.95 -12.19 -7.98
N PHE A 409 -7.14 -13.14 -8.44
CA PHE A 409 -5.72 -12.93 -8.68
C PHE A 409 -5.45 -11.87 -9.77
N LEU A 410 -6.08 -12.03 -10.94
CA LEU A 410 -5.93 -11.06 -12.04
C LEU A 410 -6.41 -9.67 -11.62
N ARG A 411 -7.54 -9.61 -10.93
CA ARG A 411 -8.08 -8.38 -10.37
C ARG A 411 -7.07 -7.69 -9.45
N LEU A 412 -6.49 -8.44 -8.52
CA LEU A 412 -5.55 -7.91 -7.55
C LEU A 412 -4.32 -7.31 -8.24
N ILE A 413 -3.75 -8.04 -9.22
CA ILE A 413 -2.54 -7.59 -9.95
C ILE A 413 -2.79 -6.32 -10.77
N VAL A 414 -3.94 -6.19 -11.43
CA VAL A 414 -4.23 -5.00 -12.24
C VAL A 414 -4.73 -3.81 -11.41
N THR A 415 -5.04 -4.03 -10.12
CA THR A 415 -5.53 -2.96 -9.24
C THR A 415 -4.38 -2.06 -8.80
N PRO A 416 -4.40 -0.76 -9.12
CA PRO A 416 -3.28 0.14 -8.84
C PRO A 416 -3.02 0.31 -7.33
N GLU A 417 -4.03 0.10 -6.49
CA GLU A 417 -3.94 0.18 -5.04
C GLU A 417 -2.98 -0.88 -4.46
N LEU A 418 -2.85 -2.05 -5.11
CA LEU A 418 -1.86 -3.05 -4.73
C LEU A 418 -0.43 -2.51 -4.89
N TRP A 419 -0.16 -1.88 -6.03
CA TRP A 419 1.14 -1.29 -6.33
C TRP A 419 1.48 -0.17 -5.36
N VAL A 420 0.50 0.69 -5.05
CA VAL A 420 0.67 1.77 -4.06
C VAL A 420 0.92 1.19 -2.68
N ALA A 421 0.14 0.21 -2.23
CA ALA A 421 0.35 -0.45 -0.95
C ALA A 421 1.75 -1.10 -0.87
N ALA A 422 2.19 -1.77 -1.95
CA ALA A 422 3.52 -2.36 -2.03
C ALA A 422 4.63 -1.31 -1.97
N GLN A 423 4.49 -0.17 -2.65
CA GLN A 423 5.47 0.92 -2.60
C GLN A 423 5.53 1.58 -1.22
N ILE A 424 4.39 1.83 -0.59
CA ILE A 424 4.35 2.36 0.78
C ILE A 424 5.04 1.40 1.74
N ARG A 425 4.72 0.10 1.65
CA ARG A 425 5.34 -0.93 2.47
C ARG A 425 6.86 -1.01 2.24
N LYS A 426 7.31 -0.94 0.98
CA LYS A 426 8.73 -0.87 0.61
C LYS A 426 9.42 0.30 1.31
N ARG A 427 8.85 1.49 1.22
CA ARG A 427 9.38 2.70 1.86
C ARG A 427 9.43 2.56 3.38
N ALA A 428 8.33 2.14 3.99
CA ALA A 428 8.24 1.98 5.43
C ALA A 428 9.20 0.90 5.96
N ALA A 429 9.39 -0.20 5.24
CA ALA A 429 10.33 -1.26 5.62
C ALA A 429 11.79 -0.85 5.50
N THR A 430 12.11 0.10 4.63
CA THR A 430 13.49 0.58 4.41
C THR A 430 13.83 1.82 5.23
N MET A 431 12.85 2.56 5.71
CA MET A 431 13.05 3.76 6.54
C MET A 431 12.48 3.55 7.95
N ALA A 432 11.23 3.92 8.11
CA ALA A 432 10.40 3.69 9.30
C ALA A 432 8.94 3.85 8.90
N TRP A 433 8.03 3.15 9.57
CA TRP A 433 6.62 3.43 9.48
C TRP A 433 6.30 4.75 10.16
N THR A 434 5.58 5.62 9.47
CA THR A 434 5.05 6.88 10.00
C THR A 434 3.53 6.87 9.96
N PRO A 435 2.83 7.68 10.76
CA PRO A 435 1.37 7.75 10.75
C PRO A 435 0.80 8.09 9.37
N GLY A 436 1.45 8.98 8.61
CA GLY A 436 1.04 9.29 7.24
C GLY A 436 1.16 8.11 6.27
N LEU A 437 2.25 7.35 6.34
CA LEU A 437 2.42 6.12 5.55
C LEU A 437 1.39 5.07 5.95
N THR A 438 1.13 4.89 7.25
CA THR A 438 0.11 3.98 7.76
C THR A 438 -1.30 4.37 7.28
N LEU A 439 -1.62 5.67 7.26
CA LEU A 439 -2.88 6.17 6.73
C LEU A 439 -3.07 5.81 5.26
N ASP A 440 -2.07 6.09 4.42
CA ASP A 440 -2.16 5.82 2.99
C ASP A 440 -2.14 4.31 2.71
N TYR A 441 -1.39 3.54 3.50
CA TYR A 441 -1.40 2.07 3.45
C TYR A 441 -2.76 1.49 3.82
N ALA A 442 -3.34 1.91 4.93
CA ALA A 442 -4.68 1.49 5.36
C ALA A 442 -5.74 1.84 4.31
N ARG A 443 -5.66 3.02 3.69
CA ARG A 443 -6.52 3.42 2.58
C ARG A 443 -6.37 2.50 1.37
N ALA A 444 -5.15 2.20 0.96
CA ALA A 444 -4.90 1.30 -0.16
C ALA A 444 -5.41 -0.11 0.14
N LEU A 445 -5.13 -0.65 1.33
CA LEU A 445 -5.59 -1.97 1.75
C LEU A 445 -7.12 -2.05 1.89
N SER A 446 -7.78 -1.00 2.41
CA SER A 446 -9.23 -0.97 2.49
C SER A 446 -9.90 -1.09 1.12
N MET A 447 -9.27 -0.51 0.11
CA MET A 447 -9.74 -0.59 -1.27
C MET A 447 -9.52 -1.96 -1.92
N LEU A 448 -8.58 -2.74 -1.42
CA LEU A 448 -8.30 -4.10 -1.87
C LEU A 448 -9.16 -5.14 -1.16
N ALA A 449 -9.37 -4.97 0.15
CA ALA A 449 -10.07 -5.92 0.99
C ALA A 449 -11.59 -5.85 0.84
N ASP A 450 -12.17 -4.66 0.74
CA ASP A 450 -13.61 -4.50 0.61
C ASP A 450 -14.07 -4.92 -0.80
N PRO A 451 -15.04 -5.84 -0.91
CA PRO A 451 -15.57 -6.25 -2.20
C PRO A 451 -16.21 -5.06 -2.91
N ARG A 452 -15.80 -4.83 -4.16
CA ARG A 452 -16.32 -3.74 -4.98
C ARG A 452 -17.06 -4.28 -6.19
N PRO A 453 -18.16 -3.63 -6.63
CA PRO A 453 -18.84 -4.05 -7.84
C PRO A 453 -17.86 -3.99 -9.03
N PHE A 454 -17.66 -5.13 -9.69
CA PHE A 454 -16.79 -5.25 -10.85
C PHE A 454 -17.58 -5.20 -12.15
N GLY A 455 -17.06 -4.42 -13.05
CA GLY A 455 -17.49 -4.28 -14.42
C GLY A 455 -17.47 -2.80 -14.81
N TYR A 456 -16.72 -2.45 -15.84
CA TYR A 456 -16.68 -1.09 -16.37
C TYR A 456 -18.08 -0.53 -16.64
N LEU A 457 -19.03 -1.35 -17.08
CA LEU A 457 -20.43 -0.97 -17.30
C LEU A 457 -21.18 -0.65 -16.00
N LYS A 458 -21.01 -1.46 -14.93
CA LYS A 458 -21.59 -1.13 -13.61
C LYS A 458 -20.98 0.14 -13.05
N MET A 459 -19.67 0.27 -13.17
CA MET A 459 -18.94 1.46 -12.71
C MET A 459 -19.33 2.70 -13.50
N ALA A 460 -19.46 2.61 -14.82
CA ALA A 460 -19.95 3.70 -15.66
C ALA A 460 -21.38 4.11 -15.30
N ARG A 461 -22.28 3.15 -15.06
CA ARG A 461 -23.65 3.43 -14.60
C ARG A 461 -23.67 4.13 -13.23
N LEU A 462 -22.83 3.71 -12.29
CA LEU A 462 -22.69 4.36 -10.97
C LEU A 462 -22.12 5.79 -11.12
N ALA A 463 -21.16 6.01 -12.03
CA ALA A 463 -20.62 7.34 -12.34
C ALA A 463 -21.70 8.26 -12.85
N VAL A 464 -22.47 7.79 -13.84
CA VAL A 464 -23.56 8.57 -14.42
C VAL A 464 -24.61 8.90 -13.35
N ARG A 465 -25.03 7.93 -12.53
CA ARG A 465 -25.97 8.17 -11.43
C ARG A 465 -25.43 9.19 -10.43
N LYS A 466 -24.17 9.09 -10.02
CA LYS A 466 -23.54 10.04 -9.10
C LYS A 466 -23.45 11.45 -9.71
N MET A 467 -23.07 11.55 -10.97
CA MET A 467 -23.02 12.82 -11.69
C MET A 467 -24.40 13.46 -11.80
N LEU A 468 -25.44 12.66 -12.05
CA LEU A 468 -26.82 13.15 -12.12
C LEU A 468 -27.33 13.61 -10.75
N ARG A 469 -26.98 12.90 -9.65
CA ARG A 469 -27.31 13.33 -8.28
C ARG A 469 -26.61 14.65 -7.93
N SER A 470 -25.32 14.74 -8.16
CA SER A 470 -24.54 15.97 -7.91
C SER A 470 -25.09 17.16 -8.71
N ARG A 471 -25.50 16.94 -9.97
CA ARG A 471 -26.16 18.01 -10.76
C ARG A 471 -27.52 18.42 -10.20
N ARG A 472 -28.28 17.50 -9.59
CA ARG A 472 -29.57 17.83 -8.96
C ARG A 472 -29.34 18.62 -7.67
N GLU A 473 -28.40 18.20 -6.85
CA GLU A 473 -28.00 18.89 -5.61
C GLU A 473 -27.56 20.33 -5.93
N TRP A 474 -26.68 20.50 -6.92
CA TRP A 474 -26.27 21.84 -7.36
C TRP A 474 -27.40 22.71 -7.89
N ARG A 475 -28.39 22.14 -8.57
CA ARG A 475 -29.58 22.88 -9.03
C ARG A 475 -30.51 23.26 -7.87
N GLN A 476 -30.66 22.41 -6.89
CA GLN A 476 -31.39 22.70 -5.68
C GLN A 476 -30.73 23.82 -4.87
N GLU A 477 -29.42 23.70 -4.60
CA GLU A 477 -28.68 24.76 -3.92
C GLU A 477 -28.73 26.10 -4.68
N ALA A 478 -28.69 26.09 -6.00
CA ALA A 478 -28.82 27.30 -6.81
C ALA A 478 -30.23 27.88 -6.76
N SER A 479 -31.27 27.03 -6.74
CA SER A 479 -32.69 27.45 -6.58
C SER A 479 -32.91 28.07 -5.20
N ASP A 480 -32.47 27.37 -4.14
CA ASP A 480 -32.63 27.84 -2.75
C ASP A 480 -31.87 29.17 -2.51
N ALA A 481 -30.69 29.32 -3.15
CA ALA A 481 -29.94 30.58 -3.10
C ALA A 481 -30.61 31.72 -3.90
N ALA A 482 -31.33 31.40 -4.98
CA ALA A 482 -32.13 32.38 -5.75
C ALA A 482 -33.36 32.83 -4.96
N ASP A 483 -34.10 31.88 -4.34
CA ASP A 483 -35.28 32.16 -3.53
C ASP A 483 -34.92 32.96 -2.26
N ALA A 484 -33.79 32.68 -1.63
CA ALA A 484 -33.26 33.44 -0.52
C ALA A 484 -32.88 34.89 -0.89
N ARG A 485 -32.50 35.14 -2.13
CA ARG A 485 -32.21 36.49 -2.64
C ARG A 485 -33.49 37.26 -2.95
N THR A 486 -34.48 36.61 -3.56
CA THR A 486 -35.78 37.25 -3.86
C THR A 486 -36.57 37.55 -2.58
N GLY A 487 -36.62 36.66 -1.60
CA GLY A 487 -37.25 36.90 -0.31
C GLY A 487 -36.62 38.05 0.51
N ARG A 488 -35.28 38.30 0.31
CA ARG A 488 -34.58 39.43 0.91
C ARG A 488 -34.91 40.76 0.24
N MET A 489 -35.22 40.76 -1.05
CA MET A 489 -35.58 41.98 -1.79
C MET A 489 -37.03 42.43 -1.48
N ASP A 490 -37.96 41.50 -1.23
CA ASP A 490 -39.34 41.83 -0.85
C ASP A 490 -39.44 42.33 0.57
N GLY A 491 -38.64 41.80 1.50
CA GLY A 491 -38.59 42.29 2.90
C GLY A 491 -37.98 43.70 3.04
N SER A 492 -37.18 44.17 2.08
CA SER A 492 -36.61 45.54 2.10
C SER A 492 -37.52 46.60 1.44
N ARG A 493 -38.61 46.19 0.77
CA ARG A 493 -39.62 47.11 0.21
C ARG A 493 -40.82 47.34 1.12
N ALA A 494 -40.91 46.59 2.21
CA ALA A 494 -42.03 46.66 3.18
C ALA A 494 -41.65 47.37 4.49
N SER A 495 -40.47 47.94 4.60
CA SER A 495 -40.00 48.82 5.64
C SER A 495 -39.74 50.22 5.03
#